data_8e53207548dabfff6eae1977938cebaa
#
_entry.id   8e53207548dabfff6eae1977938cebaa
#
_cell.length_a   1.000
_cell.length_b   1.000
_cell.length_c   1.000
_cell.angle_alpha   90.00
_cell.angle_beta   90.00
_cell.angle_gamma   90.00
#
_symmetry.space_group_name_H-M   'P 1'
#
loop_
_entity.id
_entity.type
_entity.pdbx_description
1 polymer ?
#
loop_
_entity_poly.entity_id
_entity_poly.type
_entity_poly.pdbx_seq_one_letter_code
_entity_poly.pdbx_strand_id
1 'polypeptide(L)'
;MFNSLQQQPADKILALVQLYKEDPRENKIDLGVGVYKDASGQTPIMQSIKKAEHLLWETQQTKSYVGLTGTPEFSDSMINLILGESFDQGLAASAATPGGTGAVRQAFELGKMANPNLRVFVSDPTWPNHLSILKYLGIPVEPYRYFDAKTRSVDFPAMMAD
;
A
#
# COMPACT_ATOMS: atom_id res chain seq x y z
N MET A 1 1.17 33.48 -2.99
CA MET A 1 0.89 32.31 -2.15
C MET A 1 1.56 31.03 -2.66
N PHE A 2 1.48 30.73 -3.98
CA PHE A 2 2.05 29.49 -4.54
C PHE A 2 3.46 29.63 -5.14
N ASN A 3 4.05 30.82 -5.14
CA ASN A 3 5.36 31.10 -5.75
C ASN A 3 6.54 30.39 -5.05
N SER A 4 6.33 29.87 -3.83
CA SER A 4 7.32 29.10 -3.08
C SER A 4 7.23 27.59 -3.37
N LEU A 5 6.22 27.15 -4.11
CA LEU A 5 6.09 25.74 -4.45
C LEU A 5 7.06 25.38 -5.57
N GLN A 6 7.77 24.26 -5.38
CA GLN A 6 8.63 23.69 -6.41
C GLN A 6 7.89 22.55 -7.10
N GLN A 7 8.05 22.47 -8.43
CA GLN A 7 7.52 21.36 -9.19
C GLN A 7 8.19 20.05 -8.73
N GLN A 8 7.36 19.08 -8.38
CA GLN A 8 7.87 17.75 -8.02
C GLN A 8 8.31 17.01 -9.29
N PRO A 9 9.35 16.16 -9.19
CA PRO A 9 9.76 15.32 -10.32
C PRO A 9 8.61 14.38 -10.73
N ALA A 10 8.56 14.04 -12.02
CA ALA A 10 7.59 13.07 -12.52
C ALA A 10 7.74 11.72 -11.82
N ASP A 11 6.63 11.03 -11.62
CA ASP A 11 6.63 9.68 -11.06
C ASP A 11 7.32 8.72 -12.03
N LYS A 12 8.44 8.15 -11.58
CA LYS A 12 9.28 7.24 -12.38
C LYS A 12 8.55 5.94 -12.74
N ILE A 13 7.63 5.48 -11.90
CA ILE A 13 6.86 4.24 -12.14
C ILE A 13 5.84 4.48 -13.25
N LEU A 14 5.14 5.61 -13.21
CA LEU A 14 4.20 5.97 -14.28
C LEU A 14 4.92 6.21 -15.62
N ALA A 15 6.13 6.75 -15.59
CA ALA A 15 6.96 6.89 -16.79
C ALA A 15 7.32 5.52 -17.40
N LEU A 16 7.58 4.49 -16.58
CA LEU A 16 7.85 3.12 -17.05
C LEU A 16 6.60 2.51 -17.73
N VAL A 17 5.41 2.76 -17.20
CA VAL A 17 4.16 2.30 -17.83
C VAL A 17 3.99 2.89 -19.22
N GLN A 18 4.32 4.17 -19.38
CA GLN A 18 4.25 4.84 -20.69
C GLN A 18 5.29 4.28 -21.67
N LEU A 19 6.55 4.11 -21.22
CA LEU A 19 7.60 3.50 -22.03
C LEU A 19 7.24 2.08 -22.48
N TYR A 20 6.63 1.29 -21.60
CA TYR A 20 6.15 -0.05 -21.97
C TYR A 20 5.08 0.00 -23.06
N LYS A 21 4.13 0.94 -22.97
CA LYS A 21 3.07 1.09 -23.99
C LYS A 21 3.63 1.51 -25.34
N GLU A 22 4.62 2.40 -25.35
CA GLU A 22 5.25 2.94 -26.57
C GLU A 22 6.27 1.97 -27.20
N ASP A 23 6.73 0.97 -26.48
CA ASP A 23 7.67 -0.02 -27.00
C ASP A 23 6.98 -0.90 -28.07
N PRO A 24 7.43 -0.91 -29.33
CA PRO A 24 6.79 -1.66 -30.41
C PRO A 24 7.08 -3.17 -30.39
N ARG A 25 7.96 -3.64 -29.51
CA ARG A 25 8.36 -5.06 -29.46
C ARG A 25 7.22 -5.92 -28.91
N GLU A 26 6.94 -7.04 -29.57
CA GLU A 26 5.91 -8.00 -29.11
C GLU A 26 6.36 -8.83 -27.90
N ASN A 27 7.65 -9.20 -27.84
CA ASN A 27 8.23 -10.03 -26.78
C ASN A 27 8.65 -9.20 -25.55
N LYS A 28 7.77 -8.36 -25.05
CA LYS A 28 8.02 -7.51 -23.86
C LYS A 28 7.20 -7.97 -22.66
N ILE A 29 7.75 -7.80 -21.47
CA ILE A 29 7.12 -8.12 -20.20
C ILE A 29 7.01 -6.84 -19.36
N ASP A 30 5.80 -6.52 -18.89
CA ASP A 30 5.57 -5.38 -18.02
C ASP A 30 5.80 -5.79 -16.56
N LEU A 31 6.87 -5.27 -15.98
CA LEU A 31 7.22 -5.41 -14.58
C LEU A 31 7.15 -4.07 -13.84
N GLY A 32 6.55 -3.04 -14.45
CA GLY A 32 6.58 -1.67 -13.93
C GLY A 32 5.67 -1.43 -12.72
N VAL A 33 4.59 -2.19 -12.59
CA VAL A 33 3.62 -2.04 -11.49
C VAL A 33 3.35 -3.39 -10.84
N GLY A 34 3.39 -3.42 -9.50
CA GLY A 34 3.08 -4.63 -8.71
C GLY A 34 1.58 -4.95 -8.71
N VAL A 35 1.06 -5.46 -9.82
CA VAL A 35 -0.32 -5.89 -9.98
C VAL A 35 -0.34 -7.30 -10.58
N TYR A 36 -1.26 -8.14 -10.09
CA TYR A 36 -1.44 -9.47 -10.66
C TYR A 36 -1.85 -9.37 -12.14
N LYS A 37 -1.20 -10.17 -12.97
CA LYS A 37 -1.56 -10.36 -14.39
C LYS A 37 -1.72 -11.85 -14.68
N ASP A 38 -2.74 -12.19 -15.45
CA ASP A 38 -2.95 -13.54 -15.95
C ASP A 38 -2.02 -13.87 -17.14
N ALA A 39 -2.15 -15.07 -17.71
CA ALA A 39 -1.34 -15.52 -18.84
C ALA A 39 -1.53 -14.66 -20.11
N SER A 40 -2.63 -13.92 -20.22
CA SER A 40 -2.89 -12.96 -21.30
C SER A 40 -2.37 -11.54 -21.02
N GLY A 41 -1.73 -11.33 -19.87
CA GLY A 41 -1.23 -10.03 -19.43
C GLY A 41 -2.29 -9.07 -18.90
N GLN A 42 -3.51 -9.56 -18.65
CA GLN A 42 -4.61 -8.77 -18.11
C GLN A 42 -4.73 -8.90 -16.60
N THR A 43 -5.23 -7.86 -15.95
CA THR A 43 -5.59 -7.88 -14.52
C THR A 43 -7.08 -8.21 -14.42
N PRO A 44 -7.47 -9.48 -14.14
CA PRO A 44 -8.86 -9.86 -14.10
C PRO A 44 -9.55 -9.34 -12.85
N ILE A 45 -10.82 -8.99 -12.97
CA ILE A 45 -11.68 -8.73 -11.81
C ILE A 45 -12.16 -10.07 -11.26
N MET A 46 -11.92 -10.31 -9.97
CA MET A 46 -12.38 -11.54 -9.32
C MET A 46 -13.90 -11.69 -9.39
N GLN A 47 -14.37 -12.92 -9.64
CA GLN A 47 -15.82 -13.22 -9.74
C GLN A 47 -16.57 -12.89 -8.45
N SER A 48 -15.93 -13.08 -7.29
CA SER A 48 -16.48 -12.70 -5.98
C SER A 48 -16.76 -11.21 -5.89
N ILE A 49 -15.85 -10.37 -6.40
CA ILE A 49 -16.01 -8.91 -6.42
C ILE A 49 -17.17 -8.51 -7.33
N LYS A 50 -17.25 -9.07 -8.55
CA LYS A 50 -18.37 -8.80 -9.45
C LYS A 50 -19.73 -9.17 -8.85
N LYS A 51 -19.81 -10.30 -8.14
CA LYS A 51 -21.03 -10.72 -7.45
C LYS A 51 -21.38 -9.77 -6.30
N ALA A 52 -20.38 -9.33 -5.52
CA ALA A 52 -20.59 -8.39 -4.43
C ALA A 52 -21.06 -7.02 -4.94
N GLU A 53 -20.46 -6.51 -6.01
CA GLU A 53 -20.89 -5.25 -6.66
C GLU A 53 -22.33 -5.33 -7.16
N HIS A 54 -22.70 -6.45 -7.80
CA HIS A 54 -24.06 -6.67 -8.26
C HIS A 54 -25.07 -6.73 -7.10
N LEU A 55 -24.74 -7.46 -6.04
CA LEU A 55 -25.57 -7.53 -4.84
C LEU A 55 -25.76 -6.15 -4.19
N LEU A 56 -24.69 -5.37 -4.09
CA LEU A 56 -24.75 -3.99 -3.57
C LEU A 56 -25.64 -3.11 -4.45
N TRP A 57 -25.53 -3.22 -5.78
CA TRP A 57 -26.39 -2.49 -6.71
C TRP A 57 -27.88 -2.81 -6.51
N GLU A 58 -28.22 -4.07 -6.27
CA GLU A 58 -29.60 -4.49 -6.04
C GLU A 58 -30.15 -4.12 -4.67
N THR A 59 -29.31 -4.20 -3.62
CA THR A 59 -29.80 -4.13 -2.22
C THR A 59 -29.55 -2.79 -1.55
N GLN A 60 -28.56 -2.01 -2.01
CA GLN A 60 -28.22 -0.76 -1.35
C GLN A 60 -29.29 0.32 -1.56
N GLN A 61 -29.90 0.78 -0.47
CA GLN A 61 -31.00 1.75 -0.51
C GLN A 61 -30.55 3.19 -0.24
N THR A 62 -29.32 3.40 0.23
CA THR A 62 -28.85 4.74 0.63
C THR A 62 -27.34 4.91 0.37
N LYS A 63 -26.93 6.15 0.16
CA LYS A 63 -25.55 6.61 0.06
C LYS A 63 -25.20 7.59 1.19
N SER A 64 -25.79 7.40 2.36
CA SER A 64 -25.50 8.23 3.53
C SER A 64 -24.05 8.07 3.99
N TYR A 65 -23.59 9.01 4.83
CA TYR A 65 -22.29 8.93 5.47
C TYR A 65 -22.17 7.67 6.34
N VAL A 66 -20.98 7.08 6.31
CA VAL A 66 -20.58 6.02 7.25
C VAL A 66 -19.79 6.62 8.43
N GLY A 67 -19.52 5.81 9.45
CA GLY A 67 -18.66 6.22 10.57
C GLY A 67 -17.24 6.62 10.12
N LEU A 68 -16.53 7.35 10.97
CA LEU A 68 -15.16 7.83 10.66
C LEU A 68 -14.19 6.70 10.36
N THR A 69 -14.40 5.53 10.94
CA THR A 69 -13.56 4.34 10.74
C THR A 69 -14.13 3.38 9.68
N GLY A 70 -15.19 3.75 9.00
CA GLY A 70 -15.93 2.88 8.08
C GLY A 70 -17.11 2.17 8.75
N THR A 71 -17.55 1.05 8.17
CA THR A 71 -18.62 0.24 8.76
C THR A 71 -18.07 -0.92 9.60
N PRO A 72 -18.75 -1.32 10.68
CA PRO A 72 -18.34 -2.48 11.48
C PRO A 72 -18.21 -3.75 10.64
N GLU A 73 -19.14 -4.00 9.73
CA GLU A 73 -19.15 -5.19 8.88
C GLU A 73 -17.89 -5.29 8.00
N PHE A 74 -17.41 -4.16 7.48
CA PHE A 74 -16.15 -4.10 6.74
C PHE A 74 -14.96 -4.41 7.66
N SER A 75 -14.94 -3.78 8.84
CA SER A 75 -13.87 -3.98 9.83
C SER A 75 -13.75 -5.45 10.27
N ASP A 76 -14.87 -6.06 10.65
CA ASP A 76 -14.93 -7.45 11.11
C ASP A 76 -14.50 -8.41 9.99
N SER A 77 -14.99 -8.17 8.77
CA SER A 77 -14.62 -8.97 7.59
C SER A 77 -13.14 -8.89 7.28
N MET A 78 -12.52 -7.70 7.38
CA MET A 78 -11.09 -7.51 7.14
C MET A 78 -10.23 -8.11 8.25
N ILE A 79 -10.63 -7.97 9.52
CA ILE A 79 -9.94 -8.60 10.65
C ILE A 79 -9.96 -10.13 10.48
N ASN A 80 -11.12 -10.70 10.19
CA ASN A 80 -11.25 -12.15 9.96
C ASN A 80 -10.43 -12.63 8.76
N LEU A 81 -10.42 -11.87 7.67
CA LEU A 81 -9.66 -12.21 6.47
C LEU A 81 -8.14 -12.23 6.71
N ILE A 82 -7.64 -11.29 7.50
CA ILE A 82 -6.19 -11.09 7.69
C ILE A 82 -5.66 -11.89 8.87
N LEU A 83 -6.37 -11.89 9.99
CA LEU A 83 -5.92 -12.49 11.24
C LEU A 83 -6.52 -13.89 11.49
N GLY A 84 -7.55 -14.27 10.75
CA GLY A 84 -8.23 -15.56 10.88
C GLY A 84 -9.29 -15.57 11.98
N GLU A 85 -10.18 -16.56 11.92
CA GLU A 85 -11.34 -16.66 12.81
C GLU A 85 -10.96 -16.98 14.28
N SER A 86 -9.78 -17.54 14.52
CA SER A 86 -9.30 -17.88 15.87
C SER A 86 -8.65 -16.70 16.61
N PHE A 87 -8.48 -15.55 15.93
CA PHE A 87 -7.89 -14.37 16.54
C PHE A 87 -8.87 -13.71 17.52
N ASP A 88 -8.35 -13.31 18.69
CA ASP A 88 -9.16 -12.54 19.65
C ASP A 88 -9.43 -11.12 19.10
N GLN A 89 -10.63 -10.90 18.62
CA GLN A 89 -11.04 -9.63 18.04
C GLN A 89 -10.98 -8.46 19.03
N GLY A 90 -10.99 -8.72 20.33
CA GLY A 90 -10.80 -7.70 21.38
C GLY A 90 -9.41 -7.07 21.37
N LEU A 91 -8.43 -7.70 20.70
CA LEU A 91 -7.06 -7.20 20.55
C LEU A 91 -6.83 -6.46 19.22
N ALA A 92 -7.85 -6.34 18.38
CA ALA A 92 -7.75 -5.68 17.07
C ALA A 92 -8.67 -4.46 16.97
N ALA A 93 -8.19 -3.46 16.25
CA ALA A 93 -9.00 -2.35 15.79
C ALA A 93 -8.75 -2.14 14.29
N SER A 94 -9.78 -1.71 13.58
CA SER A 94 -9.72 -1.48 12.13
C SER A 94 -10.28 -0.11 11.78
N ALA A 95 -9.71 0.49 10.75
CA ALA A 95 -10.22 1.71 10.16
C ALA A 95 -10.10 1.64 8.64
N ALA A 96 -11.19 1.93 7.94
CA ALA A 96 -11.18 2.10 6.49
C ALA A 96 -10.37 3.35 6.10
N THR A 97 -9.53 3.22 5.10
CA THR A 97 -8.66 4.30 4.64
C THR A 97 -8.72 4.45 3.12
N PRO A 98 -8.38 5.61 2.55
CA PRO A 98 -8.27 5.78 1.11
C PRO A 98 -7.03 5.06 0.57
N GLY A 99 -7.15 3.75 0.36
CA GLY A 99 -6.10 2.88 -0.15
C GLY A 99 -4.91 2.67 0.79
N GLY A 100 -3.88 1.96 0.31
CA GLY A 100 -2.69 1.63 1.09
C GLY A 100 -1.87 2.86 1.52
N THR A 101 -1.82 3.90 0.71
CA THR A 101 -1.16 5.17 1.06
C THR A 101 -1.80 5.82 2.30
N GLY A 102 -3.13 5.85 2.34
CA GLY A 102 -3.87 6.35 3.50
C GLY A 102 -3.61 5.50 4.75
N ALA A 103 -3.61 4.16 4.60
CA ALA A 103 -3.35 3.23 5.69
C ALA A 103 -1.95 3.43 6.28
N VAL A 104 -0.92 3.45 5.44
CA VAL A 104 0.48 3.64 5.87
C VAL A 104 0.64 4.99 6.57
N ARG A 105 0.08 6.05 6.00
CA ARG A 105 0.15 7.38 6.62
C ARG A 105 -0.50 7.41 8.00
N GLN A 106 -1.71 6.89 8.14
CA GLN A 106 -2.41 6.84 9.43
C GLN A 106 -1.65 6.00 10.46
N ALA A 107 -1.07 4.87 10.06
CA ALA A 107 -0.25 4.05 10.95
C ALA A 107 0.96 4.82 11.48
N PHE A 108 1.66 5.57 10.64
CA PHE A 108 2.79 6.39 11.06
C PHE A 108 2.36 7.57 11.96
N GLU A 109 1.24 8.23 11.66
CA GLU A 109 0.70 9.29 12.50
C GLU A 109 0.30 8.75 13.88
N LEU A 110 -0.39 7.62 13.92
CA LEU A 110 -0.76 6.96 15.19
C LEU A 110 0.48 6.55 16.00
N GLY A 111 1.49 5.97 15.35
CA GLY A 111 2.75 5.62 15.98
C GLY A 111 3.47 6.83 16.57
N LYS A 112 3.50 7.95 15.84
CA LYS A 112 4.09 9.21 16.32
C LYS A 112 3.31 9.82 17.48
N MET A 113 1.99 9.72 17.47
CA MET A 113 1.15 10.15 18.60
C MET A 113 1.41 9.32 19.84
N ALA A 114 1.57 8.00 19.69
CA ALA A 114 1.87 7.10 20.80
C ALA A 114 3.30 7.25 21.31
N ASN A 115 4.26 7.54 20.43
CA ASN A 115 5.67 7.76 20.77
C ASN A 115 6.24 8.94 19.98
N PRO A 116 6.37 10.14 20.59
CA PRO A 116 6.96 11.31 19.93
C PRO A 116 8.40 11.11 19.42
N ASN A 117 9.12 10.14 19.99
CA ASN A 117 10.49 9.76 19.57
C ASN A 117 10.51 8.57 18.61
N LEU A 118 9.37 8.27 17.95
CA LEU A 118 9.28 7.18 16.98
C LEU A 118 10.36 7.32 15.91
N ARG A 119 11.04 6.21 15.64
CA ARG A 119 11.87 5.98 14.45
C ARG A 119 11.28 4.83 13.67
N VAL A 120 11.34 4.90 12.34
CA VAL A 120 10.80 3.86 11.47
C VAL A 120 11.94 3.24 10.66
N PHE A 121 12.05 1.92 10.78
CA PHE A 121 12.98 1.15 9.98
C PHE A 121 12.34 0.80 8.63
N VAL A 122 13.11 0.96 7.57
CA VAL A 122 12.67 0.64 6.20
C VAL A 122 13.71 -0.23 5.51
N SER A 123 13.26 -1.14 4.64
CA SER A 123 14.18 -1.95 3.84
C SER A 123 14.92 -1.08 2.81
N ASP A 124 16.15 -1.46 2.48
CA ASP A 124 16.86 -0.91 1.32
C ASP A 124 16.98 -2.00 0.23
N PRO A 125 16.27 -1.86 -0.91
CA PRO A 125 15.34 -0.79 -1.28
C PRO A 125 13.97 -0.88 -0.59
N THR A 126 13.24 0.25 -0.56
CA THR A 126 11.85 0.36 -0.09
C THR A 126 10.99 1.13 -1.09
N TRP A 127 9.67 1.08 -0.89
CA TRP A 127 8.74 1.88 -1.68
C TRP A 127 8.97 3.39 -1.41
N PRO A 128 9.23 4.21 -2.46
CA PRO A 128 9.56 5.62 -2.27
C PRO A 128 8.51 6.42 -1.50
N ASN A 129 7.24 5.98 -1.55
CA ASN A 129 6.15 6.64 -0.84
C ASN A 129 6.28 6.53 0.68
N HIS A 130 6.88 5.44 1.22
CA HIS A 130 7.21 5.35 2.63
C HIS A 130 8.10 6.53 3.06
N LEU A 131 9.16 6.78 2.30
CA LEU A 131 10.11 7.85 2.58
C LEU A 131 9.47 9.24 2.48
N SER A 132 8.59 9.44 1.49
CA SER A 132 7.88 10.70 1.29
C SER A 132 6.93 11.00 2.43
N ILE A 133 6.16 10.02 2.90
CA ILE A 133 5.23 10.16 4.02
C ILE A 133 6.01 10.44 5.32
N LEU A 134 7.03 9.65 5.63
CA LEU A 134 7.84 9.80 6.83
C LEU A 134 8.54 11.16 6.88
N LYS A 135 9.09 11.62 5.75
CA LYS A 135 9.69 12.96 5.61
C LYS A 135 8.66 14.06 5.88
N TYR A 136 7.46 13.95 5.30
CA TYR A 136 6.39 14.92 5.51
C TYR A 136 5.97 14.99 6.99
N LEU A 137 5.88 13.83 7.65
CA LEU A 137 5.52 13.73 9.07
C LEU A 137 6.67 14.10 10.01
N GLY A 138 7.88 14.33 9.51
CA GLY A 138 9.07 14.57 10.32
C GLY A 138 9.42 13.42 11.24
N ILE A 139 9.26 12.18 10.74
CA ILE A 139 9.62 10.95 11.46
C ILE A 139 11.00 10.49 10.96
N PRO A 140 11.98 10.28 11.85
CA PRO A 140 13.29 9.73 11.48
C PRO A 140 13.18 8.36 10.84
N VAL A 141 13.98 8.13 9.79
CA VAL A 141 14.02 6.89 9.01
C VAL A 141 15.38 6.24 9.18
N GLU A 142 15.37 4.96 9.48
CA GLU A 142 16.57 4.12 9.59
C GLU A 142 16.50 3.04 8.50
N PRO A 143 17.27 3.12 7.41
CA PRO A 143 17.30 2.06 6.42
C PRO A 143 18.10 0.86 6.95
N TYR A 144 17.60 -0.34 6.67
CA TYR A 144 18.32 -1.59 6.91
C TYR A 144 18.61 -2.32 5.60
N ARG A 145 19.73 -3.04 5.57
CA ARG A 145 20.12 -3.85 4.41
C ARG A 145 19.11 -4.98 4.21
N TYR A 146 18.60 -5.10 3.00
CA TYR A 146 17.57 -6.08 2.69
C TYR A 146 17.90 -6.89 1.43
N PHE A 147 18.28 -6.22 0.34
CA PHE A 147 18.51 -6.87 -0.95
C PHE A 147 19.98 -6.89 -1.32
N ASP A 148 20.53 -8.10 -1.54
CA ASP A 148 21.86 -8.28 -2.12
C ASP A 148 21.76 -8.39 -3.66
N ALA A 149 22.25 -7.37 -4.37
CA ALA A 149 22.24 -7.33 -5.82
C ALA A 149 23.15 -8.39 -6.49
N LYS A 150 24.13 -8.93 -5.78
CA LYS A 150 25.05 -9.95 -6.31
C LYS A 150 24.39 -11.31 -6.33
N THR A 151 23.77 -11.69 -5.24
CA THR A 151 23.08 -12.97 -5.10
C THR A 151 21.62 -12.90 -5.57
N ARG A 152 21.08 -11.69 -5.78
CA ARG A 152 19.67 -11.41 -6.11
C ARG A 152 18.70 -12.03 -5.09
N SER A 153 19.06 -11.99 -3.82
CA SER A 153 18.28 -12.56 -2.72
C SER A 153 18.24 -11.62 -1.54
N VAL A 154 17.46 -11.99 -0.51
CA VAL A 154 17.44 -11.26 0.76
C VAL A 154 18.74 -11.54 1.51
N ASP A 155 19.42 -10.47 1.93
CA ASP A 155 20.56 -10.55 2.85
C ASP A 155 20.05 -10.58 4.30
N PHE A 156 19.50 -11.72 4.68
CA PHE A 156 18.91 -11.89 6.02
C PHE A 156 19.92 -11.66 7.16
N PRO A 157 21.18 -12.15 7.07
CA PRO A 157 22.18 -11.85 8.11
C PRO A 157 22.45 -10.35 8.27
N ALA A 158 22.58 -9.61 7.17
CA ALA A 158 22.77 -8.16 7.23
C ALA A 158 21.55 -7.43 7.77
N MET A 159 20.33 -7.84 7.36
CA MET A 159 19.07 -7.29 7.87
C MET A 159 18.96 -7.44 9.39
N MET A 160 19.40 -8.57 9.94
CA MET A 160 19.34 -8.83 11.38
C MET A 160 20.46 -8.13 12.17
N ALA A 161 21.50 -7.68 11.50
CA ALA A 161 22.63 -6.98 12.13
C ALA A 161 22.41 -5.46 12.23
N ASP A 162 21.59 -4.89 11.35
CA ASP A 162 21.23 -3.47 11.33
C ASP A 162 20.12 -3.15 12.33
#